data_1da0a1e7bc94b30640ac7e67932b947e
#
_entry.id   1da0a1e7bc94b30640ac7e67932b947e
#
_cell.length_a   1.000
_cell.length_b   1.000
_cell.length_c   1.000
_cell.angle_alpha   90.00
_cell.angle_beta   90.00
_cell.angle_gamma   90.00
#
_symmetry.space_group_name_H-M   'P 1'
#
loop_
_entity.id
_entity.type
_entity.pdbx_description
1 polymer ?
#
loop_
_entity_poly.entity_id
_entity_poly.type
_entity_poly.pdbx_seq_one_letter_code
_entity_poly.pdbx_strand_id
1 'polypeptide(L)'
;MFDGIDLKNLNLGEMLNQFQDMAKNAKDENSSKIFTSKAGGGMVEISINGNSEVIDLKIDDSLLEDKDSLQILLISCMNDVIKQSDENKKMMAMNLMGGLGSFG
;
A
#
# COMPACT_ATOMS: atom_id res chain seq x y z
N MET A 1 13.14 27.52 -25.76
CA MET A 1 12.95 26.35 -25.03
C MET A 1 13.96 26.15 -23.94
N PHE A 2 14.82 25.17 -24.01
CA PHE A 2 15.80 25.04 -22.95
C PHE A 2 16.80 26.20 -22.92
N ASP A 3 16.88 26.93 -23.98
CA ASP A 3 17.70 28.16 -24.00
C ASP A 3 17.21 29.19 -23.00
N GLY A 4 15.91 29.20 -22.74
CA GLY A 4 15.33 30.09 -21.74
C GLY A 4 15.48 29.56 -20.34
N ILE A 5 15.86 28.29 -20.20
CA ILE A 5 16.07 27.66 -18.89
C ILE A 5 17.57 27.53 -18.68
N ASP A 6 18.06 28.35 -17.79
CA ASP A 6 19.47 28.28 -17.44
C ASP A 6 19.66 27.10 -16.53
N LEU A 7 20.39 26.10 -17.00
CA LEU A 7 20.68 24.91 -16.20
C LEU A 7 21.43 25.22 -14.91
N LYS A 8 22.15 26.33 -14.91
CA LYS A 8 22.83 26.77 -13.70
C LYS A 8 21.85 27.26 -12.62
N ASN A 9 20.70 27.77 -13.07
CA ASN A 9 19.64 28.21 -12.17
C ASN A 9 18.69 27.07 -11.79
N LEU A 10 18.74 25.95 -12.52
CA LEU A 10 18.01 24.76 -12.13
C LEU A 10 18.71 24.14 -10.94
N ASN A 11 18.09 24.28 -9.79
CA ASN A 11 18.62 23.66 -8.59
C ASN A 11 18.20 22.20 -8.52
N LEU A 12 18.99 21.34 -9.14
CA LEU A 12 18.71 19.92 -9.20
C LEU A 12 18.67 19.30 -7.80
N GLY A 13 19.53 19.80 -6.89
CA GLY A 13 19.53 19.31 -5.51
C GLY A 13 18.22 19.63 -4.82
N GLU A 14 17.68 20.84 -5.04
CA GLU A 14 16.40 21.22 -4.47
C GLU A 14 15.26 20.40 -5.05
N MET A 15 15.29 20.17 -6.37
CA MET A 15 14.29 19.33 -7.03
C MET A 15 14.33 17.91 -6.49
N LEU A 16 15.52 17.34 -6.29
CA LEU A 16 15.69 16.01 -5.71
C LEU A 16 15.17 15.98 -4.28
N ASN A 17 15.46 17.01 -3.50
CA ASN A 17 14.96 17.09 -2.13
C ASN A 17 13.43 17.14 -2.11
N GLN A 18 12.81 17.93 -2.98
CA GLN A 18 11.35 17.98 -3.08
C GLN A 18 10.78 16.62 -3.46
N PHE A 19 11.42 15.95 -4.41
CA PHE A 19 10.98 14.63 -4.83
C PHE A 19 11.10 13.61 -3.69
N GLN A 20 12.18 13.66 -2.95
CA GLN A 20 12.38 12.79 -1.80
C GLN A 20 11.34 13.06 -0.70
N ASP A 21 11.03 14.33 -0.45
CA ASP A 21 10.01 14.71 0.53
C ASP A 21 8.64 14.20 0.09
N MET A 22 8.31 14.32 -1.19
CA MET A 22 7.05 13.81 -1.72
C MET A 22 6.98 12.29 -1.57
N ALA A 23 8.06 11.60 -1.86
CA ALA A 23 8.11 10.14 -1.73
C ALA A 23 7.98 9.72 -0.27
N LYS A 24 8.62 10.43 0.64
CA LYS A 24 8.52 10.19 2.07
C LYS A 24 7.11 10.44 2.58
N ASN A 25 6.50 11.55 2.17
CA ASN A 25 5.14 11.88 2.56
C ASN A 25 4.15 10.83 2.05
N ALA A 26 4.31 10.36 0.81
CA ALA A 26 3.47 9.31 0.27
C ALA A 26 3.64 8.01 1.05
N LYS A 27 4.85 7.68 1.45
CA LYS A 27 5.11 6.50 2.26
C LYS A 27 4.50 6.63 3.65
N ASP A 28 4.60 7.81 4.26
CA ASP A 28 4.01 8.07 5.57
C ASP A 28 2.47 8.00 5.50
N GLU A 29 1.87 8.55 4.45
CA GLU A 29 0.44 8.46 4.22
C GLU A 29 0.00 7.01 4.04
N ASN A 30 0.76 6.24 3.25
CA ASN A 30 0.46 4.83 3.03
C ASN A 30 0.61 4.00 4.30
N SER A 31 1.57 4.35 5.17
CA SER A 31 1.75 3.63 6.42
C SER A 31 0.56 3.79 7.38
N SER A 32 -0.22 4.86 7.24
CA SER A 32 -1.41 5.09 8.05
C SER A 32 -2.65 4.39 7.50
N LYS A 33 -2.62 3.95 6.24
CA LYS A 33 -3.70 3.15 5.65
C LYS A 33 -3.63 1.74 6.17
N ILE A 34 -4.75 1.19 6.57
CA ILE A 34 -4.80 -0.16 7.13
C ILE A 34 -5.82 -0.98 6.35
N PHE A 35 -5.39 -2.14 5.90
CA PHE A 35 -6.25 -3.14 5.27
C PHE A 35 -6.30 -4.34 6.18
N THR A 36 -7.49 -4.85 6.41
CA THR A 36 -7.70 -5.99 7.30
C THR A 36 -8.52 -7.04 6.58
N SER A 37 -8.11 -8.30 6.72
CA SER A 37 -8.85 -9.44 6.23
C SER A 37 -9.07 -10.43 7.36
N LYS A 38 -10.19 -11.13 7.29
CA LYS A 38 -10.55 -12.18 8.23
C LYS A 38 -10.89 -13.44 7.45
N ALA A 39 -10.54 -14.58 8.01
CA ALA A 39 -10.86 -15.88 7.42
C ALA A 39 -11.39 -16.81 8.50
N GLY A 40 -12.20 -17.79 8.09
CA GLY A 40 -12.76 -18.77 9.01
C GLY A 40 -13.68 -18.16 10.06
N GLY A 41 -14.50 -17.17 9.66
CA GLY A 41 -15.41 -16.55 10.62
C GLY A 41 -14.70 -15.66 11.63
N GLY A 42 -13.51 -15.17 11.29
CA GLY A 42 -12.72 -14.33 12.17
C GLY A 42 -11.69 -15.08 13.00
N MET A 43 -11.50 -16.37 12.74
CA MET A 43 -10.50 -17.16 13.47
C MET A 43 -9.08 -16.75 13.12
N VAL A 44 -8.87 -16.20 11.92
CA VAL A 44 -7.60 -15.59 11.51
C VAL A 44 -7.91 -14.20 11.03
N GLU A 45 -7.11 -13.23 11.47
CA GLU A 45 -7.23 -11.83 11.06
C GLU A 45 -5.84 -11.29 10.80
N ILE A 46 -5.65 -10.71 9.62
CA ILE A 46 -4.38 -10.11 9.24
C ILE A 46 -4.63 -8.65 8.87
N SER A 47 -3.78 -7.77 9.36
CA SER A 47 -3.79 -6.36 8.99
C SER A 47 -2.45 -5.98 8.39
N ILE A 48 -2.51 -5.25 7.27
CA ILE A 48 -1.32 -4.69 6.63
C ILE A 48 -1.54 -3.19 6.44
N ASN A 49 -0.45 -2.46 6.28
CA ASN A 49 -0.54 -1.04 5.94
C ASN A 49 -0.45 -0.85 4.42
N GLY A 50 -0.57 0.41 3.97
CA GLY A 50 -0.51 0.73 2.55
C GLY A 50 0.85 0.48 1.91
N ASN A 51 1.88 0.24 2.71
CA ASN A 51 3.21 -0.13 2.25
C ASN A 51 3.39 -1.66 2.18
N SER A 52 2.31 -2.41 2.33
CA SER A 52 2.31 -3.88 2.31
C SER A 52 3.12 -4.51 3.43
N GLU A 53 3.18 -3.82 4.56
CA GLU A 53 3.82 -4.37 5.76
C GLU A 53 2.76 -4.98 6.66
N VAL A 54 3.01 -6.19 7.15
CA VAL A 54 2.10 -6.84 8.10
C VAL A 54 2.28 -6.16 9.45
N ILE A 55 1.19 -5.60 9.97
CA ILE A 55 1.22 -4.85 11.22
C ILE A 55 0.54 -5.59 12.36
N ASP A 56 -0.33 -6.54 12.05
CA ASP A 56 -1.01 -7.32 13.08
C ASP A 56 -1.44 -8.68 12.52
N LEU A 57 -1.42 -9.68 13.38
CA LEU A 57 -1.85 -11.03 13.06
C LEU A 57 -2.52 -11.61 14.30
N LYS A 58 -3.77 -12.00 14.13
CA LYS A 58 -4.53 -12.65 15.21
C LYS A 58 -4.93 -14.04 14.76
N ILE A 59 -4.73 -15.00 15.63
CA ILE A 59 -5.06 -16.40 15.40
C ILE A 59 -5.86 -16.90 16.61
N ASP A 60 -7.01 -17.51 16.35
CA ASP A 60 -7.78 -18.13 17.39
C ASP A 60 -7.04 -19.35 17.94
N ASP A 61 -7.04 -19.49 19.25
CA ASP A 61 -6.29 -20.56 19.93
C ASP A 61 -6.74 -21.97 19.48
N SER A 62 -8.00 -22.12 19.08
CA SER A 62 -8.51 -23.41 18.62
C SER A 62 -7.80 -23.92 17.36
N LEU A 63 -7.22 -23.01 16.57
CA LEU A 63 -6.50 -23.37 15.36
C LEU A 63 -5.10 -23.93 15.64
N LEU A 64 -4.58 -23.72 16.84
CA LEU A 64 -3.24 -24.21 17.20
C LEU A 64 -3.18 -25.73 17.20
N GLU A 65 -4.31 -26.40 17.40
CA GLU A 65 -4.41 -27.85 17.37
C GLU A 65 -4.79 -28.40 16.00
N ASP A 66 -5.07 -27.52 15.05
CA ASP A 66 -5.45 -27.89 13.69
C ASP A 66 -4.57 -27.14 12.69
N LYS A 67 -3.38 -27.65 12.53
CA LYS A 67 -2.36 -27.01 11.69
C LYS A 67 -2.81 -26.86 10.24
N ASP A 68 -3.50 -27.85 9.69
CA ASP A 68 -3.92 -27.83 8.31
C ASP A 68 -4.96 -26.74 8.06
N SER A 69 -5.93 -26.61 8.96
CA SER A 69 -6.93 -25.54 8.89
C SER A 69 -6.27 -24.18 9.04
N LEU A 70 -5.32 -24.06 9.99
CA LEU A 70 -4.59 -22.81 10.20
C LEU A 70 -3.86 -22.39 8.93
N GLN A 71 -3.18 -23.31 8.26
CA GLN A 71 -2.46 -23.01 7.02
C GLN A 71 -3.40 -22.51 5.94
N ILE A 72 -4.53 -23.18 5.74
CA ILE A 72 -5.51 -22.81 4.71
C ILE A 72 -6.07 -21.42 4.99
N LEU A 73 -6.44 -21.17 6.24
CA LEU A 73 -7.03 -19.88 6.62
C LEU A 73 -6.00 -18.74 6.54
N LEU A 74 -4.75 -19.00 6.91
CA LEU A 74 -3.68 -18.01 6.75
C LEU A 74 -3.47 -17.62 5.30
N ILE A 75 -3.40 -18.61 4.41
CA ILE A 75 -3.20 -18.36 2.98
C ILE A 75 -4.37 -17.57 2.42
N SER A 76 -5.59 -17.97 2.73
CA SER A 76 -6.79 -17.27 2.29
C SER A 76 -6.80 -15.82 2.78
N CYS A 77 -6.50 -15.62 4.03
CA CYS A 77 -6.48 -14.30 4.67
C CYS A 77 -5.39 -13.40 4.07
N MET A 78 -4.19 -13.95 3.89
CA MET A 78 -3.08 -13.22 3.29
C MET A 78 -3.39 -12.80 1.85
N ASN A 79 -3.92 -13.72 1.05
CA ASN A 79 -4.26 -13.41 -0.33
C ASN A 79 -5.34 -12.35 -0.42
N ASP A 80 -6.32 -12.38 0.48
CA ASP A 80 -7.38 -11.38 0.48
C ASP A 80 -6.86 -10.00 0.86
N VAL A 81 -6.04 -9.90 1.87
CA VAL A 81 -5.51 -8.61 2.31
C VAL A 81 -4.55 -8.01 1.28
N ILE A 82 -3.77 -8.85 0.61
CA ILE A 82 -2.91 -8.41 -0.50
C ILE A 82 -3.77 -7.87 -1.64
N LYS A 83 -4.85 -8.58 -1.97
CA LYS A 83 -5.79 -8.15 -3.02
C LYS A 83 -6.40 -6.80 -2.69
N GLN A 84 -6.81 -6.57 -1.45
CA GLN A 84 -7.34 -5.28 -1.03
C GLN A 84 -6.32 -4.16 -1.25
N SER A 85 -5.08 -4.40 -0.88
CA SER A 85 -4.01 -3.42 -1.07
C SER A 85 -3.76 -3.14 -2.55
N ASP A 86 -3.72 -4.18 -3.37
CA ASP A 86 -3.51 -4.03 -4.81
C ASP A 86 -4.65 -3.29 -5.48
N GLU A 87 -5.89 -3.57 -5.10
CA GLU A 87 -7.05 -2.85 -5.61
C GLU A 87 -7.01 -1.38 -5.24
N ASN A 88 -6.57 -1.07 -4.03
CA ASN A 88 -6.40 0.32 -3.60
C ASN A 88 -5.35 1.04 -4.45
N LYS A 89 -4.22 0.39 -4.72
CA LYS A 89 -3.19 0.96 -5.58
C LYS A 89 -3.70 1.21 -6.99
N LYS A 90 -4.48 0.29 -7.52
CA LYS A 90 -5.10 0.46 -8.85
C LYS A 90 -6.08 1.63 -8.86
N MET A 91 -6.90 1.76 -7.84
CA MET A 91 -7.83 2.87 -7.73
C MET A 91 -7.11 4.21 -7.66
N MET A 92 -6.03 4.28 -6.90
CA MET A 92 -5.22 5.49 -6.81
C MET A 92 -4.61 5.85 -8.17
N ALA A 93 -4.09 4.86 -8.89
CA ALA A 93 -3.54 5.07 -10.22
C ALA A 93 -4.61 5.53 -11.21
N MET A 94 -5.80 4.93 -11.16
CA MET A 94 -6.92 5.31 -12.03
C MET A 94 -7.39 6.72 -11.73
N ASN A 95 -7.46 7.11 -10.46
CA ASN A 95 -7.85 8.46 -10.09
C ASN A 95 -6.84 9.48 -10.60
N LEU A 96 -5.56 9.14 -10.52
CA LEU A 96 -4.51 10.02 -11.05
C LEU A 96 -4.61 10.17 -12.55
N MET A 97 -4.82 9.06 -13.26
CA MET A 97 -4.99 9.07 -14.72
C MET A 97 -6.27 9.78 -15.13
N GLY A 98 -7.34 9.60 -14.37
CA GLY A 98 -8.59 10.30 -14.59
C GLY A 98 -8.43 11.81 -14.45
N GLY A 99 -7.64 12.25 -13.47
CA GLY A 99 -7.30 13.66 -13.31
C GLY A 99 -6.52 14.20 -14.48
N LEU A 100 -5.59 13.43 -15.01
CA LEU A 100 -4.83 13.81 -16.20
C LEU A 100 -5.72 13.82 -17.43
N GLY A 101 -6.66 12.88 -17.54
CA GLY A 101 -7.59 12.82 -18.65
C GLY A 101 -8.54 14.00 -18.71
N SER A 102 -8.80 14.66 -17.58
CA SER A 102 -9.70 15.81 -17.55
C SER A 102 -9.13 17.03 -18.25
N PHE A 103 -7.87 17.02 -18.60
CA PHE A 103 -7.24 18.10 -19.38
C PHE A 103 -7.44 17.93 -20.89
N GLY A 104 -7.87 16.77 -21.31
CA GLY A 104 -8.04 16.49 -22.73
C GLY A 104 -9.32 17.01 -23.33
#